data_7e9c623c1073ac1aa609f250dda08a02
#
_entry.id   7e9c623c1073ac1aa609f250dda08a02
#
_cell.length_a   1.000
_cell.length_b   1.000
_cell.length_c   1.000
_cell.angle_alpha   90.00
_cell.angle_beta   90.00
_cell.angle_gamma   90.00
#
_symmetry.space_group_name_H-M   'P 1'
#
loop_
_entity.id
_entity.type
_entity.pdbx_description
1 polymer ?
#
loop_
_entity_poly.entity_id
_entity_poly.type
_entity_poly.pdbx_seq_one_letter_code
_entity_poly.pdbx_strand_id
1 'polypeptide(L)'
;MPSTPLPVVLATLALRRKLKQFADRLVPPQIALLDLGEGVGAVQVAAALAELGIPDVLADGPMTARQVSARVGTDPDTTHRLLRGAVGCGLCTMDRRSGAVTLTRMGAVLRSDHPASLRAWMRYKGMRSTVDAWGGLAGSVRSGNSSFAAVHGMSVWDWYATHPDEGQIFAATMRQATEISARAIARAYPWPDGAVVCDVAGGIGTLLSVIVTTAPVRGVLVDSPAMLAEAQQFLHERGVADRVDRVEGDILYSVDVEADVYLLKDVLHDWDDDRCAAVLGAVAKAMPRGSKLVVIEYLQPRNRPNPYSPLLDLHTLTQRDGGRLRSEPELAALFTRVGLRPTGRRFSVVPHDLVEAEKV
;
A
#
# COMPACT_ATOMS: atom_id res chain seq x y z
N MET A 1 -11.01 -15.04 11.13
CA MET A 1 -12.34 -15.06 10.48
C MET A 1 -12.25 -15.94 9.24
N PRO A 2 -13.27 -16.73 8.87
CA PRO A 2 -13.29 -17.45 7.61
C PRO A 2 -13.13 -16.43 6.47
N SER A 3 -12.27 -16.70 5.50
CA SER A 3 -12.01 -15.79 4.38
C SER A 3 -13.26 -15.73 3.50
N THR A 4 -13.82 -14.54 3.30
CA THR A 4 -14.91 -14.32 2.35
C THR A 4 -14.45 -14.78 0.96
N PRO A 5 -15.20 -15.64 0.26
CA PRO A 5 -14.80 -16.13 -1.06
C PRO A 5 -14.63 -14.98 -2.07
N LEU A 6 -13.61 -15.07 -2.93
CA LEU A 6 -13.29 -14.04 -3.95
C LEU A 6 -14.52 -13.59 -4.76
N PRO A 7 -15.42 -14.48 -5.25
CA PRO A 7 -16.61 -14.05 -5.98
C PRO A 7 -17.52 -13.12 -5.19
N VAL A 8 -17.67 -13.37 -3.88
CA VAL A 8 -18.49 -12.54 -2.97
C VAL A 8 -17.87 -11.16 -2.80
N VAL A 9 -16.55 -11.08 -2.58
CA VAL A 9 -15.84 -9.80 -2.48
C VAL A 9 -16.01 -8.98 -3.76
N LEU A 10 -15.78 -9.59 -4.92
CA LEU A 10 -15.91 -8.93 -6.22
C LEU A 10 -17.36 -8.47 -6.49
N ALA A 11 -18.36 -9.30 -6.15
CA ALA A 11 -19.77 -8.95 -6.30
C ALA A 11 -20.12 -7.74 -5.40
N THR A 12 -19.65 -7.73 -4.14
CA THR A 12 -19.87 -6.64 -3.19
C THR A 12 -19.26 -5.33 -3.69
N LEU A 13 -18.00 -5.37 -4.19
CA LEU A 13 -17.35 -4.19 -4.75
C LEU A 13 -18.06 -3.69 -6.03
N ALA A 14 -18.50 -4.61 -6.89
CA ALA A 14 -19.26 -4.26 -8.08
C ALA A 14 -20.61 -3.63 -7.74
N LEU A 15 -21.35 -4.18 -6.74
CA LEU A 15 -22.59 -3.62 -6.25
C LEU A 15 -22.38 -2.22 -5.66
N ARG A 16 -21.39 -2.05 -4.79
CA ARG A 16 -21.04 -0.74 -4.22
C ARG A 16 -20.78 0.30 -5.31
N ARG A 17 -20.04 -0.06 -6.37
CA ARG A 17 -19.77 0.84 -7.50
C ARG A 17 -21.06 1.21 -8.24
N LYS A 18 -21.94 0.25 -8.52
CA LYS A 18 -23.23 0.51 -9.17
C LYS A 18 -24.12 1.42 -8.33
N LEU A 19 -24.18 1.21 -7.00
CA LEU A 19 -24.92 2.06 -6.09
C LEU A 19 -24.37 3.48 -6.07
N LYS A 20 -23.04 3.67 -6.06
CA LYS A 20 -22.44 5.00 -6.15
C LYS A 20 -22.78 5.68 -7.49
N GLN A 21 -22.62 4.98 -8.61
CA GLN A 21 -23.00 5.50 -9.94
C GLN A 21 -24.49 5.85 -10.03
N PHE A 22 -25.35 5.07 -9.37
CA PHE A 22 -26.78 5.37 -9.30
C PHE A 22 -27.03 6.64 -8.46
N ALA A 23 -26.41 6.76 -7.30
CA ALA A 23 -26.50 7.95 -6.45
C ALA A 23 -26.05 9.21 -7.20
N ASP A 24 -24.93 9.15 -7.91
CA ASP A 24 -24.40 10.26 -8.72
C ASP A 24 -25.39 10.70 -9.85
N ARG A 25 -26.23 9.78 -10.34
CA ARG A 25 -27.27 10.08 -11.36
C ARG A 25 -28.55 10.71 -10.79
N LEU A 26 -28.76 10.66 -9.48
CA LEU A 26 -29.91 11.26 -8.82
C LEU A 26 -29.79 12.77 -8.65
N VAL A 27 -28.60 13.32 -8.80
CA VAL A 27 -28.31 14.74 -8.65
C VAL A 27 -27.87 15.36 -9.98
N PRO A 28 -28.02 16.67 -10.19
CA PRO A 28 -27.43 17.36 -11.32
C PRO A 28 -25.90 17.12 -11.40
N PRO A 29 -25.30 16.97 -12.60
CA PRO A 29 -23.88 16.65 -12.74
C PRO A 29 -22.94 17.67 -12.07
N GLN A 30 -23.39 18.92 -11.94
CA GLN A 30 -22.64 19.97 -11.24
C GLN A 30 -22.49 19.64 -9.74
N ILE A 31 -23.53 19.09 -9.11
CA ILE A 31 -23.48 18.70 -7.69
C ILE A 31 -22.51 17.52 -7.51
N ALA A 32 -22.63 16.49 -8.36
CA ALA A 32 -21.69 15.35 -8.31
C ALA A 32 -20.22 15.78 -8.53
N LEU A 33 -19.98 16.79 -9.37
CA LEU A 33 -18.62 17.35 -9.59
C LEU A 33 -18.15 18.16 -8.37
N LEU A 34 -19.02 18.95 -7.73
CA LEU A 34 -18.69 19.65 -6.48
C LEU A 34 -18.33 18.66 -5.37
N ASP A 35 -19.12 17.59 -5.20
CA ASP A 35 -18.83 16.53 -4.22
C ASP A 35 -17.46 15.87 -4.47
N LEU A 36 -17.08 15.67 -5.74
CA LEU A 36 -15.74 15.20 -6.09
C LEU A 36 -14.64 16.17 -5.65
N GLY A 37 -14.87 17.48 -5.82
CA GLY A 37 -13.97 18.54 -5.38
C GLY A 37 -13.71 18.55 -3.87
N GLU A 38 -14.76 18.27 -3.06
CA GLU A 38 -14.64 18.17 -1.60
C GLU A 38 -13.78 16.97 -1.14
N GLY A 39 -13.50 16.03 -2.04
CA GLY A 39 -12.67 14.87 -1.74
C GLY A 39 -11.27 15.23 -1.25
N VAL A 40 -10.69 16.34 -1.71
CA VAL A 40 -9.38 16.84 -1.22
C VAL A 40 -9.49 17.22 0.27
N GLY A 41 -10.54 17.96 0.64
CA GLY A 41 -10.81 18.34 2.02
C GLY A 41 -11.04 17.12 2.91
N ALA A 42 -11.78 16.12 2.44
CA ALA A 42 -12.05 14.88 3.18
C ALA A 42 -10.76 14.11 3.49
N VAL A 43 -9.81 14.03 2.54
CA VAL A 43 -8.49 13.43 2.77
C VAL A 43 -7.71 14.20 3.84
N GLN A 44 -7.70 15.55 3.78
CA GLN A 44 -7.00 16.39 4.77
C GLN A 44 -7.63 16.27 6.17
N VAL A 45 -8.95 16.19 6.29
CA VAL A 45 -9.62 15.94 7.56
C VAL A 45 -9.20 14.60 8.15
N ALA A 46 -9.19 13.53 7.36
CA ALA A 46 -8.76 12.21 7.84
C ALA A 46 -7.28 12.17 8.23
N ALA A 47 -6.42 12.85 7.46
CA ALA A 47 -4.99 12.98 7.75
C ALA A 47 -4.75 13.76 9.05
N ALA A 48 -5.43 14.90 9.24
CA ALA A 48 -5.33 15.70 10.47
C ALA A 48 -5.80 14.94 11.71
N LEU A 49 -6.90 14.19 11.62
CA LEU A 49 -7.34 13.32 12.72
C LEU A 49 -6.28 12.28 13.08
N ALA A 50 -5.69 11.64 12.06
CA ALA A 50 -4.65 10.62 12.22
C ALA A 50 -3.35 11.20 12.79
N GLU A 51 -2.95 12.39 12.35
CA GLU A 51 -1.76 13.10 12.81
C GLU A 51 -1.89 13.51 14.29
N LEU A 52 -3.01 14.12 14.64
CA LEU A 52 -3.30 14.61 15.99
C LEU A 52 -3.63 13.48 16.99
N GLY A 53 -3.75 12.21 16.54
CA GLY A 53 -4.08 11.08 17.41
C GLY A 53 -5.51 11.11 17.96
N ILE A 54 -6.40 11.92 17.40
CA ILE A 54 -7.78 12.08 17.85
C ILE A 54 -8.56 10.75 17.85
N PRO A 55 -8.39 9.84 16.86
CA PRO A 55 -9.05 8.55 16.87
C PRO A 55 -8.69 7.67 18.09
N ASP A 56 -7.44 7.74 18.57
CA ASP A 56 -7.01 6.97 19.73
C ASP A 56 -7.66 7.51 21.01
N VAL A 57 -7.74 8.85 21.15
CA VAL A 57 -8.42 9.50 22.27
C VAL A 57 -9.92 9.17 22.30
N LEU A 58 -10.59 9.17 21.15
CA LEU A 58 -12.01 8.83 21.02
C LEU A 58 -12.29 7.32 21.18
N ALA A 59 -11.27 6.47 21.28
CA ALA A 59 -11.44 5.06 21.61
C ALA A 59 -11.97 4.84 23.02
N ASP A 60 -11.67 5.76 23.94
CA ASP A 60 -12.12 5.71 25.34
C ASP A 60 -13.63 6.04 25.50
N GLY A 61 -14.28 6.50 24.45
CA GLY A 61 -15.72 6.81 24.44
C GLY A 61 -16.06 8.19 23.90
N PRO A 62 -17.35 8.59 23.99
CA PRO A 62 -17.81 9.88 23.49
C PRO A 62 -17.17 11.06 24.24
N MET A 63 -16.65 12.07 23.51
CA MET A 63 -16.03 13.27 24.07
C MET A 63 -16.47 14.53 23.34
N THR A 64 -16.61 15.63 24.09
CA THR A 64 -16.79 16.96 23.51
C THR A 64 -15.48 17.46 22.89
N ALA A 65 -15.56 18.45 22.00
CA ALA A 65 -14.37 19.05 21.39
C ALA A 65 -13.38 19.61 22.43
N ARG A 66 -13.89 20.21 23.53
CA ARG A 66 -13.06 20.69 24.64
C ARG A 66 -12.32 19.56 25.35
N GLN A 67 -12.95 18.41 25.54
CA GLN A 67 -12.28 17.25 26.15
C GLN A 67 -11.23 16.66 25.22
N VAL A 68 -11.53 16.55 23.92
CA VAL A 68 -10.57 16.10 22.90
C VAL A 68 -9.38 17.05 22.84
N SER A 69 -9.62 18.36 22.69
CA SER A 69 -8.55 19.36 22.58
C SER A 69 -7.61 19.36 23.80
N ALA A 70 -8.16 19.18 25.00
CA ALA A 70 -7.37 19.08 26.22
C ALA A 70 -6.45 17.84 26.23
N ARG A 71 -6.86 16.74 25.60
CA ARG A 71 -6.05 15.49 25.53
C ARG A 71 -4.99 15.51 24.44
N VAL A 72 -5.27 16.17 23.30
CA VAL A 72 -4.33 16.20 22.16
C VAL A 72 -3.53 17.51 22.08
N GLY A 73 -3.75 18.46 22.99
CA GLY A 73 -2.98 19.72 23.07
C GLY A 73 -3.31 20.70 21.94
N THR A 74 -4.58 20.78 21.52
CA THR A 74 -5.02 21.66 20.42
C THR A 74 -5.97 22.75 20.91
N ASP A 75 -6.25 23.73 20.06
CA ASP A 75 -7.24 24.78 20.34
C ASP A 75 -8.66 24.21 20.29
N PRO A 76 -9.53 24.48 21.29
CA PRO A 76 -10.87 23.91 21.37
C PRO A 76 -11.80 24.30 20.24
N ASP A 77 -11.72 25.53 19.73
CA ASP A 77 -12.63 26.03 18.71
C ASP A 77 -12.30 25.44 17.33
N THR A 78 -11.01 25.38 17.00
CA THR A 78 -10.55 24.75 15.74
C THR A 78 -10.68 23.24 15.80
N THR A 79 -10.51 22.61 16.97
CA THR A 79 -10.82 21.18 17.19
C THR A 79 -12.30 20.89 16.95
N HIS A 80 -13.21 21.78 17.45
CA HIS A 80 -14.64 21.64 17.16
C HIS A 80 -14.93 21.69 15.66
N ARG A 81 -14.30 22.61 14.94
CA ARG A 81 -14.46 22.72 13.46
C ARG A 81 -13.95 21.46 12.76
N LEU A 82 -12.78 20.93 13.15
CA LEU A 82 -12.23 19.68 12.59
C LEU A 82 -13.17 18.49 12.84
N LEU A 83 -13.69 18.35 14.06
CA LEU A 83 -14.63 17.27 14.40
C LEU A 83 -15.94 17.38 13.63
N ARG A 84 -16.45 18.60 13.38
CA ARG A 84 -17.61 18.79 12.46
C ARG A 84 -17.29 18.36 11.03
N GLY A 85 -16.09 18.67 10.52
CA GLY A 85 -15.60 18.16 9.25
C GLY A 85 -15.55 16.64 9.22
N ALA A 86 -15.05 16.02 10.30
CA ALA A 86 -15.02 14.57 10.45
C ALA A 86 -16.42 13.93 10.44
N VAL A 87 -17.41 14.60 11.03
CA VAL A 87 -18.82 14.16 10.94
C VAL A 87 -19.33 14.27 9.50
N GLY A 88 -19.06 15.36 8.80
CA GLY A 88 -19.40 15.54 7.38
C GLY A 88 -18.79 14.47 6.47
N CYS A 89 -17.56 14.03 6.77
CA CYS A 89 -16.87 12.95 6.06
C CYS A 89 -17.29 11.53 6.52
N GLY A 90 -18.22 11.40 7.47
CA GLY A 90 -18.68 10.10 7.99
C GLY A 90 -17.65 9.37 8.86
N LEU A 91 -16.59 10.04 9.31
CA LEU A 91 -15.57 9.47 10.20
C LEU A 91 -16.02 9.46 11.66
N CYS A 92 -16.88 10.43 12.02
CA CYS A 92 -17.44 10.58 13.34
C CYS A 92 -18.97 10.78 13.29
N THR A 93 -19.61 10.59 14.44
CA THR A 93 -20.98 11.07 14.72
C THR A 93 -20.92 12.05 15.89
N MET A 94 -21.89 12.98 15.96
CA MET A 94 -21.96 13.96 17.06
C MET A 94 -23.36 13.93 17.66
N ASP A 95 -23.44 13.74 18.96
CA ASP A 95 -24.69 13.87 19.71
C ASP A 95 -25.13 15.34 19.73
N ARG A 96 -26.38 15.61 19.32
CA ARG A 96 -26.90 16.98 19.18
C ARG A 96 -27.10 17.71 20.51
N ARG A 97 -27.28 16.99 21.63
CA ARG A 97 -27.56 17.59 22.93
C ARG A 97 -26.26 17.90 23.69
N SER A 98 -25.36 16.92 23.74
CA SER A 98 -24.11 17.05 24.51
C SER A 98 -22.95 17.63 23.69
N GLY A 99 -23.03 17.59 22.34
CA GLY A 99 -21.92 17.89 21.45
C GLY A 99 -20.80 16.86 21.51
N ALA A 100 -21.03 15.71 22.15
CA ALA A 100 -20.05 14.63 22.24
C ALA A 100 -19.89 13.91 20.89
N VAL A 101 -18.64 13.64 20.52
CA VAL A 101 -18.27 12.99 19.28
C VAL A 101 -17.85 11.55 19.54
N THR A 102 -18.23 10.65 18.63
CA THR A 102 -17.89 9.23 18.67
C THR A 102 -17.39 8.80 17.30
N LEU A 103 -16.42 7.89 17.24
CA LEU A 103 -15.96 7.31 15.99
C LEU A 103 -17.05 6.44 15.34
N THR A 104 -17.18 6.57 14.03
CA THR A 104 -17.89 5.55 13.22
C THR A 104 -17.02 4.32 13.02
N ARG A 105 -17.58 3.24 12.44
CA ARG A 105 -16.77 2.08 12.01
C ARG A 105 -15.65 2.48 11.03
N MET A 106 -15.87 3.47 10.16
CA MET A 106 -14.87 3.99 9.24
C MET A 106 -13.83 4.81 9.99
N GLY A 107 -14.22 5.69 10.91
CA GLY A 107 -13.29 6.47 11.72
C GLY A 107 -12.42 5.61 12.65
N ALA A 108 -12.96 4.50 13.16
CA ALA A 108 -12.21 3.57 14.01
C ALA A 108 -11.00 2.94 13.32
N VAL A 109 -11.01 2.86 11.97
CA VAL A 109 -9.86 2.34 11.18
C VAL A 109 -8.66 3.31 11.22
N LEU A 110 -8.83 4.55 11.68
CA LEU A 110 -7.74 5.50 11.88
C LEU A 110 -7.03 5.35 13.24
N ARG A 111 -7.48 4.49 14.14
CA ARG A 111 -6.82 4.21 15.41
C ARG A 111 -5.50 3.50 15.18
N SER A 112 -4.52 3.77 16.04
CA SER A 112 -3.20 3.14 15.99
C SER A 112 -3.24 1.63 16.30
N ASP A 113 -4.14 1.22 17.22
CA ASP A 113 -4.30 -0.16 17.69
C ASP A 113 -5.31 -1.00 16.87
N HIS A 114 -5.94 -0.41 15.84
CA HIS A 114 -6.91 -1.14 15.04
C HIS A 114 -6.22 -2.22 14.18
N PRO A 115 -6.68 -3.49 14.18
CA PRO A 115 -6.00 -4.59 13.46
C PRO A 115 -5.92 -4.40 11.93
N ALA A 116 -6.76 -3.53 11.36
CA ALA A 116 -6.68 -3.09 9.96
C ALA A 116 -6.53 -1.56 9.89
N SER A 117 -5.60 -1.02 10.69
CA SER A 117 -5.36 0.41 10.73
C SER A 117 -4.97 0.95 9.35
N LEU A 118 -5.52 2.11 9.00
CA LEU A 118 -5.11 2.92 7.84
C LEU A 118 -4.59 4.30 8.26
N ARG A 119 -4.15 4.43 9.53
CA ARG A 119 -3.64 5.69 10.07
C ARG A 119 -2.46 6.21 9.25
N ALA A 120 -1.42 5.37 9.04
CA ALA A 120 -0.26 5.78 8.26
C ALA A 120 -0.63 6.09 6.81
N TRP A 121 -1.53 5.31 6.21
CA TRP A 121 -2.05 5.56 4.86
C TRP A 121 -2.69 6.95 4.72
N MET A 122 -3.52 7.37 5.67
CA MET A 122 -4.15 8.69 5.60
C MET A 122 -3.16 9.81 5.89
N ARG A 123 -2.20 9.62 6.82
CA ARG A 123 -1.09 10.56 7.02
C ARG A 123 -0.28 10.74 5.73
N TYR A 124 0.09 9.65 5.07
CA TYR A 124 0.80 9.66 3.80
C TYR A 124 0.03 10.41 2.69
N LYS A 125 -1.29 10.14 2.55
CA LYS A 125 -2.12 10.81 1.55
C LYS A 125 -2.32 12.30 1.81
N GLY A 126 -2.31 12.71 3.07
CA GLY A 126 -2.39 14.13 3.48
C GLY A 126 -1.04 14.82 3.64
N MET A 127 0.07 14.09 3.54
CA MET A 127 1.43 14.61 3.66
C MET A 127 1.72 15.68 2.60
N ARG A 128 2.36 16.79 3.03
CA ARG A 128 2.55 17.95 2.16
C ARG A 128 3.27 17.62 0.86
N SER A 129 4.35 16.85 0.92
CA SER A 129 5.10 16.45 -0.27
C SER A 129 4.26 15.64 -1.26
N THR A 130 3.43 14.71 -0.76
CA THR A 130 2.50 13.91 -1.57
C THR A 130 1.42 14.78 -2.23
N VAL A 131 0.84 15.72 -1.48
CA VAL A 131 -0.23 16.62 -1.98
C VAL A 131 0.33 17.57 -3.04
N ASP A 132 1.49 18.16 -2.82
CA ASP A 132 2.13 19.07 -3.75
C ASP A 132 2.46 18.36 -5.09
N ALA A 133 2.94 17.10 -5.03
CA ALA A 133 3.15 16.30 -6.24
C ALA A 133 1.84 16.03 -7.01
N TRP A 134 0.74 15.70 -6.32
CA TRP A 134 -0.58 15.57 -6.95
C TRP A 134 -1.06 16.88 -7.59
N GLY A 135 -0.74 18.03 -7.00
CA GLY A 135 -1.01 19.34 -7.59
C GLY A 135 -0.32 19.54 -8.95
N GLY A 136 0.80 18.85 -9.17
CA GLY A 136 1.58 18.88 -10.42
C GLY A 136 1.10 17.90 -11.50
N LEU A 137 0.01 17.12 -11.31
CA LEU A 137 -0.43 16.06 -12.23
C LEU A 137 -0.56 16.53 -13.70
N ALA A 138 -1.11 17.71 -13.93
CA ALA A 138 -1.23 18.25 -15.31
C ALA A 138 0.14 18.44 -15.97
N GLY A 139 1.16 18.79 -15.19
CA GLY A 139 2.56 18.87 -15.64
C GLY A 139 3.11 17.50 -16.00
N SER A 140 2.90 16.50 -15.15
CA SER A 140 3.28 15.11 -15.42
C SER A 140 2.66 14.58 -16.72
N VAL A 141 1.37 14.84 -16.95
CA VAL A 141 0.69 14.41 -18.18
C VAL A 141 1.28 15.06 -19.43
N ARG A 142 1.74 16.33 -19.33
CA ARG A 142 2.38 17.02 -20.49
C ARG A 142 3.79 16.53 -20.76
N SER A 143 4.56 16.24 -19.72
CA SER A 143 6.00 15.94 -19.84
C SER A 143 6.31 14.45 -19.87
N GLY A 144 5.42 13.60 -19.35
CA GLY A 144 5.69 12.19 -19.10
C GLY A 144 6.57 11.92 -17.87
N ASN A 145 6.98 12.99 -17.15
CA ASN A 145 7.85 12.88 -15.98
C ASN A 145 7.08 13.04 -14.66
N SER A 146 7.67 12.59 -13.56
CA SER A 146 7.10 12.75 -12.22
C SER A 146 7.00 14.23 -11.83
N SER A 147 5.86 14.62 -11.27
CA SER A 147 5.71 15.95 -10.70
C SER A 147 6.40 16.09 -9.34
N PHE A 148 6.66 15.00 -8.63
CA PHE A 148 7.40 15.05 -7.38
C PHE A 148 8.80 15.65 -7.57
N ALA A 149 9.56 15.12 -8.53
CA ALA A 149 10.90 15.67 -8.84
C ALA A 149 10.84 17.11 -9.34
N ALA A 150 9.82 17.46 -10.13
CA ALA A 150 9.64 18.82 -10.62
C ALA A 150 9.32 19.84 -9.50
N VAL A 151 8.55 19.44 -8.48
CA VAL A 151 8.14 20.31 -7.37
C VAL A 151 9.19 20.37 -6.26
N HIS A 152 9.84 19.24 -5.96
CA HIS A 152 10.75 19.12 -4.81
C HIS A 152 12.24 19.16 -5.20
N GLY A 153 12.56 19.12 -6.50
CA GLY A 153 13.95 19.21 -7.01
C GLY A 153 14.77 17.94 -6.85
N MET A 154 14.16 16.84 -6.39
CA MET A 154 14.83 15.55 -6.19
C MET A 154 13.82 14.39 -6.29
N SER A 155 14.32 13.16 -6.43
CA SER A 155 13.47 11.98 -6.42
C SER A 155 12.79 11.81 -5.06
N VAL A 156 11.67 11.08 -5.03
CA VAL A 156 10.97 10.78 -3.76
C VAL A 156 11.83 9.93 -2.81
N TRP A 157 12.74 9.11 -3.35
CA TRP A 157 13.65 8.29 -2.54
C TRP A 157 14.71 9.13 -1.85
N ASP A 158 15.32 10.10 -2.56
CA ASP A 158 16.25 11.07 -1.99
C ASP A 158 15.54 11.98 -0.98
N TRP A 159 14.28 12.33 -1.26
CA TRP A 159 13.46 13.07 -0.31
C TRP A 159 13.29 12.32 1.00
N TYR A 160 12.89 11.04 0.98
CA TYR A 160 12.74 10.26 2.20
C TYR A 160 14.04 10.03 2.94
N ALA A 161 15.17 9.93 2.24
CA ALA A 161 16.49 9.86 2.87
C ALA A 161 16.86 11.14 3.62
N THR A 162 16.41 12.31 3.13
CA THR A 162 16.68 13.63 3.73
C THR A 162 15.57 14.13 4.65
N HIS A 163 14.37 13.50 4.61
CA HIS A 163 13.21 13.82 5.44
C HIS A 163 12.73 12.53 6.16
N PRO A 164 13.45 12.09 7.21
CA PRO A 164 13.20 10.79 7.84
C PRO A 164 11.79 10.64 8.43
N ASP A 165 11.17 11.72 8.91
CA ASP A 165 9.80 11.66 9.44
C ASP A 165 8.79 11.26 8.35
N GLU A 166 8.93 11.81 7.14
CA GLU A 166 8.10 11.44 6.01
C GLU A 166 8.43 10.04 5.47
N GLY A 167 9.71 9.67 5.47
CA GLY A 167 10.16 8.31 5.16
C GLY A 167 9.55 7.26 6.10
N GLN A 168 9.49 7.54 7.40
CA GLN A 168 8.85 6.67 8.39
C GLN A 168 7.34 6.55 8.16
N ILE A 169 6.65 7.65 7.80
CA ILE A 169 5.22 7.59 7.44
C ILE A 169 5.02 6.70 6.22
N PHE A 170 5.87 6.84 5.19
CA PHE A 170 5.82 5.99 4.00
C PHE A 170 6.06 4.51 4.35
N ALA A 171 7.12 4.19 5.10
CA ALA A 171 7.43 2.82 5.53
C ALA A 171 6.27 2.20 6.34
N ALA A 172 5.70 2.95 7.30
CA ALA A 172 4.54 2.52 8.06
C ALA A 172 3.31 2.29 7.17
N THR A 173 3.15 3.09 6.10
CA THR A 173 2.07 2.93 5.11
C THR A 173 2.22 1.63 4.34
N MET A 174 3.41 1.32 3.86
CA MET A 174 3.70 0.07 3.13
C MET A 174 3.51 -1.15 4.04
N ARG A 175 3.97 -1.07 5.28
CA ARG A 175 3.74 -2.10 6.29
C ARG A 175 2.24 -2.35 6.50
N GLN A 176 1.43 -1.31 6.77
CA GLN A 176 -0.02 -1.45 6.99
C GLN A 176 -0.73 -2.04 5.77
N ALA A 177 -0.40 -1.58 4.56
CA ALA A 177 -0.97 -2.12 3.32
C ALA A 177 -0.65 -3.62 3.16
N THR A 178 0.58 -4.01 3.49
CA THR A 178 1.01 -5.41 3.45
C THR A 178 0.32 -6.24 4.53
N GLU A 179 0.18 -5.77 5.76
CA GLU A 179 -0.53 -6.48 6.84
C GLU A 179 -1.99 -6.82 6.47
N ILE A 180 -2.66 -5.90 5.78
CA ILE A 180 -4.03 -6.11 5.31
C ILE A 180 -4.10 -7.17 4.20
N SER A 181 -3.10 -7.22 3.32
CA SER A 181 -3.10 -8.07 2.11
C SER A 181 -2.39 -9.41 2.30
N ALA A 182 -1.41 -9.50 3.20
CA ALA A 182 -0.49 -10.63 3.30
C ALA A 182 -1.15 -12.00 3.43
N ARG A 183 -2.18 -12.15 4.27
CA ARG A 183 -2.89 -13.42 4.44
C ARG A 183 -3.62 -13.87 3.17
N ALA A 184 -4.16 -12.92 2.41
CA ALA A 184 -4.84 -13.22 1.17
C ALA A 184 -3.85 -13.62 0.07
N ILE A 185 -2.71 -12.94 0.01
CA ILE A 185 -1.60 -13.23 -0.90
C ILE A 185 -1.01 -14.60 -0.56
N ALA A 186 -0.68 -14.87 0.72
CA ALA A 186 -0.12 -16.13 1.14
C ALA A 186 -1.01 -17.34 0.80
N ARG A 187 -2.34 -17.19 0.83
CA ARG A 187 -3.29 -18.23 0.44
C ARG A 187 -3.50 -18.38 -1.07
N ALA A 188 -3.14 -17.36 -1.85
CA ALA A 188 -3.35 -17.38 -3.30
C ALA A 188 -2.28 -18.19 -4.04
N TYR A 189 -1.16 -18.51 -3.38
CA TYR A 189 -0.06 -19.27 -3.98
C TYR A 189 0.12 -20.64 -3.31
N PRO A 190 0.33 -21.72 -4.10
CA PRO A 190 0.59 -23.07 -3.57
C PRO A 190 2.09 -23.21 -3.25
N TRP A 191 2.49 -22.80 -2.05
CA TRP A 191 3.88 -22.88 -1.60
C TRP A 191 4.33 -24.34 -1.57
N PRO A 192 5.44 -24.72 -2.23
CA PRO A 192 5.95 -26.10 -2.16
C PRO A 192 6.43 -26.42 -0.73
N ASP A 193 6.13 -27.61 -0.24
CA ASP A 193 6.55 -28.05 1.08
C ASP A 193 8.08 -28.11 1.18
N GLY A 194 8.62 -27.52 2.24
CA GLY A 194 10.07 -27.46 2.48
C GLY A 194 10.83 -26.43 1.64
N ALA A 195 10.15 -25.68 0.76
CA ALA A 195 10.78 -24.70 -0.10
C ALA A 195 11.44 -23.54 0.67
N VAL A 196 12.49 -23.00 0.07
CA VAL A 196 13.07 -21.71 0.45
C VAL A 196 12.38 -20.61 -0.35
N VAL A 197 11.81 -19.62 0.34
CA VAL A 197 11.13 -18.45 -0.25
C VAL A 197 11.96 -17.19 0.01
N CYS A 198 12.47 -16.58 -1.04
CA CYS A 198 13.24 -15.34 -1.00
C CYS A 198 12.33 -14.15 -1.28
N ASP A 199 12.13 -13.26 -0.30
CA ASP A 199 11.38 -12.02 -0.44
C ASP A 199 12.37 -10.88 -0.75
N VAL A 200 12.41 -10.46 -2.01
CA VAL A 200 13.36 -9.49 -2.54
C VAL A 200 12.78 -8.09 -2.44
N ALA A 201 13.47 -7.19 -1.79
CA ALA A 201 12.95 -5.89 -1.33
C ALA A 201 11.71 -6.05 -0.43
N GLY A 202 11.77 -7.06 0.47
CA GLY A 202 10.63 -7.41 1.34
C GLY A 202 10.43 -6.47 2.53
N GLY A 203 11.19 -5.37 2.63
CA GLY A 203 11.14 -4.40 3.73
C GLY A 203 11.51 -5.07 5.06
N ILE A 204 10.63 -4.98 6.04
CA ILE A 204 10.84 -5.63 7.35
C ILE A 204 10.34 -7.09 7.39
N GLY A 205 9.98 -7.70 6.23
CA GLY A 205 9.54 -9.09 6.15
C GLY A 205 8.07 -9.32 6.52
N THR A 206 7.21 -8.32 6.38
CA THR A 206 5.78 -8.43 6.78
C THR A 206 5.06 -9.53 6.01
N LEU A 207 5.21 -9.61 4.67
CA LEU A 207 4.61 -10.67 3.87
C LEU A 207 5.24 -12.02 4.19
N LEU A 208 6.57 -12.08 4.21
CA LEU A 208 7.31 -13.31 4.46
C LEU A 208 6.96 -13.93 5.81
N SER A 209 6.79 -13.11 6.87
CA SER A 209 6.38 -13.58 8.20
C SER A 209 5.03 -14.34 8.18
N VAL A 210 4.10 -13.90 7.34
CA VAL A 210 2.80 -14.54 7.15
C VAL A 210 2.94 -15.83 6.35
N ILE A 211 3.77 -15.82 5.28
CA ILE A 211 4.01 -16.99 4.43
C ILE A 211 4.62 -18.13 5.28
N VAL A 212 5.71 -17.88 6.00
CA VAL A 212 6.36 -18.90 6.82
C VAL A 212 5.48 -19.39 7.98
N THR A 213 4.54 -18.58 8.45
CA THR A 213 3.58 -19.00 9.49
C THR A 213 2.48 -19.90 8.92
N THR A 214 2.09 -19.71 7.66
CA THR A 214 0.92 -20.37 7.04
C THR A 214 1.29 -21.54 6.12
N ALA A 215 2.56 -21.67 5.75
CA ALA A 215 3.09 -22.73 4.91
C ALA A 215 4.36 -23.34 5.52
N PRO A 216 4.67 -24.63 5.26
CA PRO A 216 5.86 -25.31 5.76
C PRO A 216 7.11 -24.94 4.92
N VAL A 217 7.48 -23.65 4.89
CA VAL A 217 8.59 -23.11 4.11
C VAL A 217 9.59 -22.39 5.03
N ARG A 218 10.82 -22.17 4.56
CA ARG A 218 11.79 -21.26 5.16
C ARG A 218 11.81 -19.95 4.37
N GLY A 219 12.13 -18.86 5.03
CA GLY A 219 12.22 -17.53 4.40
C GLY A 219 13.66 -17.05 4.30
N VAL A 220 13.95 -16.28 3.24
CA VAL A 220 15.13 -15.41 3.15
C VAL A 220 14.63 -14.02 2.79
N LEU A 221 14.94 -13.04 3.64
CA LEU A 221 14.59 -11.64 3.41
C LEU A 221 15.79 -10.91 2.85
N VAL A 222 15.65 -10.33 1.67
CA VAL A 222 16.70 -9.51 1.03
C VAL A 222 16.26 -8.05 0.99
N ASP A 223 17.02 -7.18 1.66
CA ASP A 223 16.77 -5.73 1.67
C ASP A 223 18.03 -4.97 2.10
N SER A 224 17.93 -3.65 2.19
CA SER A 224 18.98 -2.76 2.68
C SER A 224 19.31 -3.01 4.17
N PRO A 225 20.54 -2.69 4.64
CA PRO A 225 20.93 -2.86 6.04
C PRO A 225 19.97 -2.18 7.02
N ALA A 226 19.45 -1.01 6.68
CA ALA A 226 18.52 -0.27 7.51
C ALA A 226 17.21 -1.05 7.72
N MET A 227 16.62 -1.59 6.64
CA MET A 227 15.40 -2.40 6.72
C MET A 227 15.63 -3.70 7.46
N LEU A 228 16.77 -4.36 7.25
CA LEU A 228 17.11 -5.62 7.92
C LEU A 228 17.34 -5.44 9.44
N ALA A 229 17.81 -4.28 9.87
CA ALA A 229 17.94 -3.96 11.29
C ALA A 229 16.56 -3.87 11.97
N GLU A 230 15.59 -3.20 11.33
CA GLU A 230 14.20 -3.16 11.80
C GLU A 230 13.51 -4.53 11.71
N ALA A 231 13.78 -5.28 10.63
CA ALA A 231 13.23 -6.61 10.42
C ALA A 231 13.61 -7.59 11.55
N GLN A 232 14.78 -7.45 12.15
CA GLN A 232 15.23 -8.32 13.25
C GLN A 232 14.25 -8.32 14.41
N GLN A 233 13.90 -7.14 14.91
CA GLN A 233 12.95 -7.00 16.01
C GLN A 233 11.56 -7.46 15.59
N PHE A 234 11.11 -7.04 14.41
CA PHE A 234 9.79 -7.38 13.88
C PHE A 234 9.57 -8.89 13.74
N LEU A 235 10.54 -9.61 13.15
CA LEU A 235 10.47 -11.07 12.98
C LEU A 235 10.51 -11.81 14.32
N HIS A 236 11.27 -11.30 15.29
CA HIS A 236 11.29 -11.82 16.65
C HIS A 236 9.92 -11.64 17.33
N GLU A 237 9.32 -10.46 17.27
CA GLU A 237 7.98 -10.17 17.80
C GLU A 237 6.89 -11.04 17.15
N ARG A 238 7.08 -11.42 15.89
CA ARG A 238 6.18 -12.35 15.16
C ARG A 238 6.46 -13.83 15.47
N GLY A 239 7.51 -14.16 16.21
CA GLY A 239 7.88 -15.53 16.56
C GLY A 239 8.35 -16.36 15.37
N VAL A 240 8.96 -15.74 14.35
CA VAL A 240 9.43 -16.42 13.13
C VAL A 240 10.91 -16.15 12.80
N ALA A 241 11.64 -15.53 13.72
CA ALA A 241 13.04 -15.15 13.48
C ALA A 241 13.98 -16.34 13.21
N ASP A 242 13.67 -17.52 13.74
CA ASP A 242 14.37 -18.80 13.51
C ASP A 242 14.05 -19.45 12.15
N ARG A 243 13.07 -18.94 11.42
CA ARG A 243 12.61 -19.44 10.12
C ARG A 243 12.89 -18.47 8.97
N VAL A 244 13.45 -17.29 9.25
CA VAL A 244 13.74 -16.24 8.25
C VAL A 244 15.18 -15.80 8.40
N ASP A 245 16.00 -16.15 7.42
CA ASP A 245 17.35 -15.60 7.26
C ASP A 245 17.25 -14.19 6.66
N ARG A 246 18.24 -13.33 6.94
CA ARG A 246 18.31 -11.95 6.44
C ARG A 246 19.61 -11.77 5.69
N VAL A 247 19.52 -11.31 4.45
CA VAL A 247 20.66 -11.11 3.56
C VAL A 247 20.64 -9.68 3.05
N GLU A 248 21.72 -8.97 3.24
CA GLU A 248 21.89 -7.62 2.68
C GLU A 248 22.01 -7.70 1.16
N GLY A 249 21.30 -6.82 0.44
CA GLY A 249 21.37 -6.73 -1.01
C GLY A 249 20.80 -5.43 -1.55
N ASP A 250 21.38 -4.99 -2.66
CA ASP A 250 20.80 -3.95 -3.50
C ASP A 250 20.19 -4.62 -4.74
N ILE A 251 18.88 -4.60 -4.80
CA ILE A 251 18.09 -5.29 -5.83
C ILE A 251 18.38 -4.83 -7.26
N LEU A 252 19.00 -3.66 -7.43
CA LEU A 252 19.43 -3.17 -8.74
C LEU A 252 20.74 -3.82 -9.23
N TYR A 253 21.50 -4.44 -8.33
CA TYR A 253 22.82 -4.98 -8.64
C TYR A 253 22.93 -6.50 -8.48
N SER A 254 22.53 -7.04 -7.32
CA SER A 254 22.60 -8.49 -7.10
C SER A 254 21.58 -8.97 -6.04
N VAL A 255 21.18 -10.23 -6.20
CA VAL A 255 20.47 -11.03 -5.19
C VAL A 255 21.30 -12.30 -4.99
N ASP A 256 22.13 -12.32 -3.94
CA ASP A 256 23.07 -13.43 -3.72
C ASP A 256 22.45 -14.51 -2.83
N VAL A 257 21.30 -15.04 -3.26
CA VAL A 257 20.50 -16.05 -2.55
C VAL A 257 19.98 -17.08 -3.54
N GLU A 258 20.24 -18.36 -3.29
CA GLU A 258 19.56 -19.46 -3.99
C GLU A 258 18.27 -19.81 -3.25
N ALA A 259 17.13 -19.84 -3.97
CA ALA A 259 15.81 -20.15 -3.44
C ALA A 259 14.93 -20.88 -4.47
N ASP A 260 13.89 -21.55 -4.00
CA ASP A 260 12.91 -22.22 -4.86
C ASP A 260 11.87 -21.25 -5.42
N VAL A 261 11.52 -20.24 -4.61
CA VAL A 261 10.54 -19.20 -4.99
C VAL A 261 11.09 -17.82 -4.60
N TYR A 262 11.12 -16.90 -5.56
CA TYR A 262 11.47 -15.50 -5.35
C TYR A 262 10.20 -14.64 -5.41
N LEU A 263 10.09 -13.66 -4.52
CA LEU A 263 8.99 -12.71 -4.47
C LEU A 263 9.49 -11.30 -4.79
N LEU A 264 8.68 -10.56 -5.53
CA LEU A 264 8.77 -9.10 -5.68
C LEU A 264 7.36 -8.55 -5.47
N LYS A 265 7.13 -7.86 -4.34
CA LYS A 265 5.82 -7.29 -4.01
C LYS A 265 5.85 -5.78 -3.97
N ASP A 266 5.05 -5.13 -4.81
CA ASP A 266 4.95 -3.67 -4.88
C ASP A 266 6.32 -2.99 -5.14
N VAL A 267 7.12 -3.57 -6.07
CA VAL A 267 8.47 -3.13 -6.41
C VAL A 267 8.53 -2.59 -7.84
N LEU A 268 8.03 -3.36 -8.81
CA LEU A 268 8.26 -3.05 -10.23
C LEU A 268 7.46 -1.82 -10.68
N HIS A 269 6.37 -1.49 -10.01
CA HIS A 269 5.59 -0.31 -10.36
C HIS A 269 6.28 1.02 -10.00
N ASP A 270 7.33 1.00 -9.20
CA ASP A 270 8.10 2.19 -8.84
C ASP A 270 9.13 2.61 -9.91
N TRP A 271 9.36 1.76 -10.91
CA TRP A 271 10.45 1.89 -11.86
C TRP A 271 10.00 1.84 -13.32
N ASP A 272 10.80 2.46 -14.21
CA ASP A 272 10.70 2.27 -15.66
C ASP A 272 11.05 0.84 -16.11
N ASP A 273 10.89 0.54 -17.40
CA ASP A 273 11.10 -0.81 -17.93
C ASP A 273 12.58 -1.23 -17.93
N ASP A 274 13.53 -0.30 -18.00
CA ASP A 274 14.95 -0.61 -17.99
C ASP A 274 15.43 -0.95 -16.57
N ARG A 275 15.00 -0.18 -15.57
CA ARG A 275 15.23 -0.50 -14.16
C ARG A 275 14.52 -1.77 -13.72
N CYS A 276 13.29 -1.99 -14.17
CA CYS A 276 12.59 -3.27 -13.96
C CYS A 276 13.38 -4.45 -14.55
N ALA A 277 13.93 -4.30 -15.76
CA ALA A 277 14.77 -5.34 -16.36
C ALA A 277 16.07 -5.55 -15.58
N ALA A 278 16.66 -4.52 -14.97
CA ALA A 278 17.83 -4.67 -14.11
C ALA A 278 17.49 -5.46 -12.84
N VAL A 279 16.41 -5.09 -12.11
CA VAL A 279 15.94 -5.83 -10.94
C VAL A 279 15.62 -7.28 -11.27
N LEU A 280 14.83 -7.51 -12.32
CA LEU A 280 14.47 -8.86 -12.77
C LEU A 280 15.69 -9.66 -13.24
N GLY A 281 16.67 -9.01 -13.86
CA GLY A 281 17.94 -9.62 -14.28
C GLY A 281 18.80 -10.06 -13.11
N ALA A 282 18.89 -9.25 -12.05
CA ALA A 282 19.58 -9.60 -10.81
C ALA A 282 18.93 -10.83 -10.14
N VAL A 283 17.60 -10.85 -10.04
CA VAL A 283 16.85 -12.02 -9.54
C VAL A 283 17.05 -13.23 -10.44
N ALA A 284 16.87 -13.08 -11.76
CA ALA A 284 17.01 -14.17 -12.71
C ALA A 284 18.42 -14.81 -12.69
N LYS A 285 19.45 -14.02 -12.41
CA LYS A 285 20.83 -14.52 -12.28
C LYS A 285 21.00 -15.41 -11.04
N ALA A 286 20.36 -15.07 -9.93
CA ALA A 286 20.41 -15.85 -8.68
C ALA A 286 19.54 -17.12 -8.75
N MET A 287 18.52 -17.14 -9.59
CA MET A 287 17.55 -18.23 -9.70
C MET A 287 18.17 -19.53 -10.22
N PRO A 288 18.11 -20.66 -9.47
CA PRO A 288 18.36 -21.98 -10.00
C PRO A 288 17.36 -22.38 -11.09
N ARG A 289 17.75 -23.28 -11.99
CA ARG A 289 16.82 -23.83 -13.00
C ARG A 289 15.62 -24.50 -12.34
N GLY A 290 14.42 -24.19 -12.85
CA GLY A 290 13.15 -24.68 -12.31
C GLY A 290 12.57 -23.87 -11.15
N SER A 291 13.34 -22.95 -10.56
CA SER A 291 12.81 -22.05 -9.54
C SER A 291 11.80 -21.05 -10.11
N LYS A 292 10.95 -20.51 -9.24
CA LYS A 292 9.85 -19.61 -9.61
C LYS A 292 10.11 -18.18 -9.15
N LEU A 293 9.73 -17.22 -9.99
CA LEU A 293 9.55 -15.82 -9.61
C LEU A 293 8.05 -15.51 -9.54
N VAL A 294 7.60 -14.91 -8.45
CA VAL A 294 6.24 -14.46 -8.22
C VAL A 294 6.24 -12.96 -8.01
N VAL A 295 5.78 -12.22 -9.00
CA VAL A 295 5.60 -10.76 -8.94
C VAL A 295 4.18 -10.49 -8.46
N ILE A 296 4.05 -9.72 -7.37
CA ILE A 296 2.80 -9.41 -6.67
C ILE A 296 2.52 -7.92 -6.82
N GLU A 297 1.58 -7.57 -7.70
CA GLU A 297 1.36 -6.19 -8.12
C GLU A 297 -0.12 -5.85 -8.30
N TYR A 298 -0.42 -4.55 -8.26
CA TYR A 298 -1.66 -3.99 -8.78
C TYR A 298 -1.55 -3.94 -10.30
N LEU A 299 -2.26 -4.82 -10.99
CA LEU A 299 -2.20 -4.83 -12.46
C LEU A 299 -3.15 -3.81 -13.09
N GLN A 300 -2.75 -3.27 -14.23
CA GLN A 300 -3.65 -2.58 -15.15
C GLN A 300 -4.67 -3.59 -15.72
N PRO A 301 -5.99 -3.39 -15.51
CA PRO A 301 -6.96 -4.38 -15.93
C PRO A 301 -7.22 -4.28 -17.44
N ARG A 302 -7.05 -5.37 -18.17
CA ARG A 302 -7.65 -5.51 -19.52
C ARG A 302 -9.14 -5.89 -19.42
N ASN A 303 -9.51 -6.80 -18.52
CA ASN A 303 -10.85 -7.42 -18.49
C ASN A 303 -11.53 -7.46 -17.11
N ARG A 304 -10.87 -7.01 -16.03
CA ARG A 304 -11.46 -6.92 -14.69
C ARG A 304 -11.24 -5.52 -14.15
N PRO A 305 -12.30 -4.78 -13.83
CA PRO A 305 -12.13 -3.47 -13.23
C PRO A 305 -11.55 -3.62 -11.82
N ASN A 306 -10.29 -3.22 -11.65
CA ASN A 306 -9.72 -2.97 -10.33
C ASN A 306 -10.01 -1.49 -10.01
N PRO A 307 -10.86 -1.16 -9.03
CA PRO A 307 -11.26 0.22 -8.77
C PRO A 307 -10.12 1.08 -8.21
N TYR A 308 -9.03 0.46 -7.76
CA TYR A 308 -7.87 1.15 -7.18
C TYR A 308 -6.77 1.43 -8.20
N SER A 309 -6.61 0.57 -9.22
CA SER A 309 -5.50 0.67 -10.17
C SER A 309 -5.40 2.00 -10.92
N PRO A 310 -6.50 2.62 -11.44
CA PRO A 310 -6.34 3.84 -12.22
C PRO A 310 -5.80 5.03 -11.42
N LEU A 311 -6.25 5.22 -10.17
CA LEU A 311 -5.73 6.29 -9.32
C LEU A 311 -4.36 5.95 -8.73
N LEU A 312 -4.06 4.68 -8.52
CA LEU A 312 -2.74 4.26 -8.10
C LEU A 312 -1.72 4.46 -9.22
N ASP A 313 -2.08 4.18 -10.47
CA ASP A 313 -1.23 4.43 -11.65
C ASP A 313 -0.90 5.93 -11.79
N LEU A 314 -1.89 6.80 -11.65
CA LEU A 314 -1.65 8.25 -11.60
C LEU A 314 -0.83 8.68 -10.39
N HIS A 315 -0.97 7.98 -9.27
CA HIS A 315 -0.13 8.21 -8.10
C HIS A 315 1.33 7.85 -8.37
N THR A 316 1.61 6.71 -9.00
CA THR A 316 2.97 6.36 -9.41
C THR A 316 3.53 7.36 -10.41
N LEU A 317 2.74 7.80 -11.39
CA LEU A 317 3.15 8.86 -12.31
C LEU A 317 3.54 10.15 -11.60
N THR A 318 2.80 10.57 -10.57
CA THR A 318 3.12 11.81 -9.84
C THR A 318 4.30 11.67 -8.87
N GLN A 319 4.51 10.48 -8.30
CA GLN A 319 5.48 10.28 -7.22
C GLN A 319 6.81 9.65 -7.68
N ARG A 320 6.83 8.93 -8.80
CA ARG A 320 7.95 8.06 -9.21
C ARG A 320 8.42 8.39 -10.62
N ASP A 321 9.73 8.56 -10.79
CA ASP A 321 10.30 8.76 -12.12
C ASP A 321 10.27 7.46 -12.92
N GLY A 322 9.43 7.44 -13.97
CA GLY A 322 9.19 6.29 -14.81
C GLY A 322 8.29 5.21 -14.21
N GLY A 323 7.80 5.41 -12.96
CA GLY A 323 6.89 4.48 -12.29
C GLY A 323 5.54 4.37 -12.99
N ARG A 324 5.04 3.14 -13.13
CA ARG A 324 3.71 2.86 -13.71
C ARG A 324 3.21 1.47 -13.34
N LEU A 325 1.90 1.33 -13.27
CA LEU A 325 1.30 0.01 -13.19
C LEU A 325 1.37 -0.68 -14.57
N ARG A 326 1.63 -1.97 -14.55
CA ARG A 326 1.74 -2.78 -15.77
C ARG A 326 0.59 -3.77 -15.89
N SER A 327 0.26 -4.13 -17.12
CA SER A 327 -0.61 -5.26 -17.43
C SER A 327 0.18 -6.57 -17.36
N GLU A 328 -0.53 -7.70 -17.25
CA GLU A 328 0.10 -9.02 -17.29
C GLU A 328 0.98 -9.26 -18.53
N PRO A 329 0.58 -8.91 -19.79
CA PRO A 329 1.45 -9.05 -20.95
C PRO A 329 2.71 -8.17 -20.91
N GLU A 330 2.65 -6.98 -20.30
CA GLU A 330 3.84 -6.12 -20.15
C GLU A 330 4.83 -6.74 -19.15
N LEU A 331 4.34 -7.31 -18.04
CA LEU A 331 5.20 -8.06 -17.11
C LEU A 331 5.79 -9.32 -17.78
N ALA A 332 4.98 -10.05 -18.54
CA ALA A 332 5.45 -11.23 -19.29
C ALA A 332 6.56 -10.87 -20.31
N ALA A 333 6.46 -9.71 -20.95
CA ALA A 333 7.51 -9.21 -21.85
C ALA A 333 8.81 -8.90 -21.09
N LEU A 334 8.71 -8.29 -19.91
CA LEU A 334 9.87 -8.03 -19.03
C LEU A 334 10.53 -9.34 -18.56
N PHE A 335 9.75 -10.35 -18.18
CA PHE A 335 10.27 -11.67 -17.81
C PHE A 335 11.04 -12.30 -18.97
N THR A 336 10.45 -12.28 -20.18
CA THR A 336 11.11 -12.81 -21.38
C THR A 336 12.41 -12.07 -21.71
N ARG A 337 12.44 -10.75 -21.53
CA ARG A 337 13.63 -9.91 -21.75
C ARG A 337 14.83 -10.35 -20.90
N VAL A 338 14.58 -10.89 -19.69
CA VAL A 338 15.64 -11.36 -18.77
C VAL A 338 15.81 -12.90 -18.76
N GLY A 339 15.24 -13.61 -19.73
CA GLY A 339 15.40 -15.06 -19.89
C GLY A 339 14.55 -15.90 -18.94
N LEU A 340 13.48 -15.33 -18.36
CA LEU A 340 12.48 -16.06 -17.59
C LEU A 340 11.28 -16.41 -18.49
N ARG A 341 10.69 -17.58 -18.26
CA ARG A 341 9.49 -18.06 -18.97
C ARG A 341 8.24 -17.73 -18.16
N PRO A 342 7.34 -16.85 -18.67
CA PRO A 342 6.04 -16.61 -18.01
C PRO A 342 5.24 -17.93 -17.91
N THR A 343 4.65 -18.22 -16.75
CA THR A 343 3.91 -19.46 -16.49
C THR A 343 2.43 -19.24 -16.16
N GLY A 344 2.04 -18.02 -15.78
CA GLY A 344 0.64 -17.70 -15.54
C GLY A 344 0.39 -16.61 -14.52
N ARG A 345 -0.89 -16.48 -14.17
CA ARG A 345 -1.39 -15.51 -13.22
C ARG A 345 -2.35 -16.16 -12.23
N ARG A 346 -2.26 -15.72 -10.96
CA ARG A 346 -3.20 -16.10 -9.91
C ARG A 346 -3.88 -14.86 -9.34
N PHE A 347 -5.15 -14.99 -9.03
CA PHE A 347 -5.96 -13.93 -8.45
C PHE A 347 -6.02 -14.07 -6.93
N SER A 348 -5.93 -12.95 -6.23
CA SER A 348 -6.21 -12.92 -4.80
C SER A 348 -7.56 -12.23 -4.51
N VAL A 349 -8.01 -12.29 -3.26
CA VAL A 349 -9.21 -11.56 -2.78
C VAL A 349 -8.93 -10.09 -2.47
N VAL A 350 -7.66 -9.69 -2.52
CA VAL A 350 -7.20 -8.31 -2.42
C VAL A 350 -6.87 -7.75 -3.80
N PRO A 351 -6.66 -6.45 -3.96
CA PRO A 351 -6.41 -5.83 -5.27
C PRO A 351 -5.13 -6.28 -5.99
N HIS A 352 -4.24 -7.01 -5.33
CA HIS A 352 -3.02 -7.57 -5.93
C HIS A 352 -3.33 -8.85 -6.72
N ASP A 353 -2.60 -9.00 -7.81
CA ASP A 353 -2.50 -10.25 -8.58
C ASP A 353 -1.06 -10.79 -8.50
N LEU A 354 -0.91 -12.10 -8.66
CA LEU A 354 0.36 -12.78 -8.62
C LEU A 354 0.68 -13.25 -10.04
N VAL A 355 1.76 -12.73 -10.63
CA VAL A 355 2.21 -13.13 -11.98
C VAL A 355 3.47 -13.94 -11.83
N GLU A 356 3.45 -15.17 -12.36
CA GLU A 356 4.51 -16.15 -12.20
C GLU A 356 5.37 -16.28 -13.43
N ALA A 357 6.67 -16.44 -13.24
CA ALA A 357 7.62 -16.87 -14.23
C ALA A 357 8.55 -17.95 -13.66
N GLU A 358 9.21 -18.69 -14.55
CA GLU A 358 10.12 -19.79 -14.22
C GLU A 358 11.49 -19.59 -14.86
N LYS A 359 12.54 -19.96 -14.15
CA LYS A 359 13.90 -20.09 -14.69
C LYS A 359 14.04 -21.36 -15.49
N VAL A 360 14.29 -21.25 -16.79
CA VAL A 360 14.44 -22.36 -17.74
C VAL A 360 15.90 -22.77 -17.95
#